data_d19861225d8a7b2695963f5a8e1f1d6a
#
_entry.id   d19861225d8a7b2695963f5a8e1f1d6a
#
_cell.length_a   1.000
_cell.length_b   1.000
_cell.length_c   1.000
_cell.angle_alpha   90.00
_cell.angle_beta   90.00
_cell.angle_gamma   90.00
#
_symmetry.space_group_name_H-M   'P 1'
#
loop_
_entity.id
_entity.type
_entity.pdbx_description
1 polymer ?
#
loop_
_entity_poly.entity_id
_entity_poly.type
_entity_poly.pdbx_seq_one_letter_code
_entity_poly.pdbx_strand_id
1 'polypeptide(L)'
;MRVIACVMVIAIHVCNIYNRAFPDLSHVDYTIAALVNAMSRISVPIFFMISGALMAGRTPDLQKSLRRFFKYLAITVFWCVFYWIWGRFYLQKSYDFHDLLTVPTSKHLWYLYALLAIYLALPLIQTLIRGLSDKMLNYLLILFGISVFGGYLLDFIFVPIQYPIALIAENQYLGFFILGYVLYHREIPIRTGTCGILFTLSVLLVTVGTCWKSFAHNAHKDVYFQYRNPLLVLAAACAFLILLRLPKGSIPRAWEKFVRHVADNSFGIYIFHAVFLNCIDREINMPGVPAWFGIVLFIAVIFVLSDLSVTLYKRVARAVLPSHTR
;
A
#
# COMPACT_ATOMS: atom_id res chain seq x y z
N MET A 1 0.00 -12.71 4.95
CA MET A 1 -0.10 -11.60 4.01
C MET A 1 -0.33 -10.24 4.67
N ARG A 2 -1.48 -9.98 5.35
CA ARG A 2 -1.78 -8.65 5.94
C ARG A 2 -0.70 -8.13 6.88
N VAL A 3 -0.13 -8.99 7.72
CA VAL A 3 0.94 -8.61 8.66
C VAL A 3 2.17 -8.12 7.92
N ILE A 4 2.62 -8.88 6.91
CA ILE A 4 3.79 -8.53 6.09
C ILE A 4 3.54 -7.20 5.38
N ALA A 5 2.39 -7.06 4.71
CA ALA A 5 2.03 -5.83 4.02
C ALA A 5 1.94 -4.62 4.97
N CYS A 6 1.47 -4.81 6.20
CA CYS A 6 1.38 -3.76 7.22
C CYS A 6 2.78 -3.26 7.64
N VAL A 7 3.72 -4.16 7.91
CA VAL A 7 5.12 -3.81 8.24
C VAL A 7 5.78 -3.10 7.04
N MET A 8 5.55 -3.60 5.82
CA MET A 8 6.11 -3.00 4.61
C MET A 8 5.57 -1.60 4.33
N VAL A 9 4.31 -1.28 4.69
CA VAL A 9 3.80 0.11 4.58
C VAL A 9 4.58 1.05 5.47
N ILE A 10 4.87 0.66 6.71
CA ILE A 10 5.73 1.46 7.61
C ILE A 10 7.12 1.62 7.00
N ALA A 11 7.68 0.52 6.45
CA ALA A 11 9.00 0.54 5.81
C ALA A 11 9.07 1.52 4.63
N ILE A 12 8.05 1.60 3.77
CA ILE A 12 7.97 2.60 2.69
C ILE A 12 8.16 4.02 3.26
N HIS A 13 7.44 4.34 4.34
CA HIS A 13 7.46 5.70 4.89
C HIS A 13 8.78 6.03 5.58
N VAL A 14 9.34 5.08 6.34
CA VAL A 14 10.68 5.21 6.94
C VAL A 14 11.74 5.40 5.86
N CYS A 15 11.77 4.51 4.84
CA CYS A 15 12.74 4.60 3.75
C CYS A 15 12.58 5.87 2.92
N ASN A 16 11.35 6.39 2.76
CA ASN A 16 11.13 7.65 2.05
C ASN A 16 11.80 8.85 2.74
N ILE A 17 11.94 8.84 4.07
CA ILE A 17 12.67 9.89 4.80
C ILE A 17 14.14 9.83 4.42
N TYR A 18 14.76 8.64 4.49
CA TYR A 18 16.14 8.45 4.07
C TYR A 18 16.35 8.80 2.60
N ASN A 19 15.51 8.32 1.70
CA ASN A 19 15.69 8.58 0.27
C ASN A 19 15.62 10.09 -0.06
N ARG A 20 14.73 10.84 0.61
CA ARG A 20 14.59 12.28 0.41
C ARG A 20 15.73 13.10 0.99
N ALA A 21 16.46 12.55 1.95
CA ALA A 21 17.64 13.20 2.50
C ALA A 21 18.86 13.19 1.55
N PHE A 22 18.78 12.47 0.41
CA PHE A 22 19.83 12.54 -0.61
C PHE A 22 19.76 13.89 -1.36
N PRO A 23 20.89 14.60 -1.58
CA PRO A 23 22.29 14.11 -1.58
C PRO A 23 23.04 14.20 -0.24
N ASP A 24 22.42 14.65 0.84
CA ASP A 24 23.10 14.78 2.14
C ASP A 24 23.36 13.43 2.82
N LEU A 25 22.79 12.36 2.26
CA LEU A 25 22.97 10.98 2.72
C LEU A 25 24.09 10.27 1.93
N SER A 26 24.82 9.37 2.57
CA SER A 26 25.82 8.54 1.88
C SER A 26 25.16 7.68 0.77
N HIS A 27 25.90 7.41 -0.31
CA HIS A 27 25.41 6.53 -1.38
C HIS A 27 25.05 5.13 -0.87
N VAL A 28 25.74 4.62 0.15
CA VAL A 28 25.48 3.31 0.75
C VAL A 28 24.13 3.33 1.49
N ASP A 29 23.92 4.31 2.37
CA ASP A 29 22.66 4.44 3.12
C ASP A 29 21.48 4.70 2.18
N TYR A 30 21.68 5.53 1.15
CA TYR A 30 20.68 5.73 0.11
C TYR A 30 20.32 4.42 -0.60
N THR A 31 21.32 3.62 -0.99
CA THR A 31 21.11 2.35 -1.70
C THR A 31 20.37 1.35 -0.82
N ILE A 32 20.73 1.24 0.46
CA ILE A 32 20.02 0.39 1.44
C ILE A 32 18.56 0.83 1.56
N ALA A 33 18.33 2.14 1.73
CA ALA A 33 16.97 2.68 1.83
C ALA A 33 16.17 2.46 0.54
N ALA A 34 16.78 2.61 -0.63
CA ALA A 34 16.15 2.37 -1.93
C ALA A 34 15.78 0.88 -2.12
N LEU A 35 16.64 -0.05 -1.70
CA LEU A 35 16.38 -1.48 -1.77
C LEU A 35 15.21 -1.90 -0.87
N VAL A 36 15.22 -1.46 0.39
CA VAL A 36 14.13 -1.76 1.33
C VAL A 36 12.83 -1.10 0.87
N ASN A 37 12.89 0.11 0.30
CA ASN A 37 11.74 0.80 -0.26
C ASN A 37 11.17 0.04 -1.46
N ALA A 38 12.00 -0.35 -2.44
CA ALA A 38 11.59 -1.12 -3.62
C ALA A 38 10.88 -2.43 -3.22
N MET A 39 11.48 -3.19 -2.30
CA MET A 39 10.89 -4.40 -1.76
C MET A 39 9.55 -4.15 -1.07
N SER A 40 9.43 -3.06 -0.35
CA SER A 40 8.25 -2.72 0.45
C SER A 40 7.09 -2.17 -0.38
N ARG A 41 7.35 -1.66 -1.60
CA ARG A 41 6.32 -1.13 -2.51
C ARG A 41 5.23 -2.13 -2.87
N ILE A 42 5.48 -3.42 -2.81
CA ILE A 42 4.47 -4.46 -3.06
C ILE A 42 3.32 -4.46 -2.02
N SER A 43 3.50 -3.82 -0.86
CA SER A 43 2.53 -3.84 0.24
C SER A 43 1.16 -3.30 -0.16
N VAL A 44 1.11 -2.17 -0.83
CA VAL A 44 -0.14 -1.53 -1.27
C VAL A 44 -0.86 -2.37 -2.34
N PRO A 45 -0.21 -2.81 -3.43
CA PRO A 45 -0.77 -3.82 -4.34
C PRO A 45 -1.32 -5.05 -3.62
N ILE A 46 -0.59 -5.62 -2.65
CA ILE A 46 -1.04 -6.79 -1.89
C ILE A 46 -2.32 -6.51 -1.11
N PHE A 47 -2.50 -5.34 -0.50
CA PHE A 47 -3.75 -4.98 0.18
C PHE A 47 -4.94 -4.92 -0.78
N PHE A 48 -4.77 -4.35 -1.96
CA PHE A 48 -5.82 -4.34 -2.98
C PHE A 48 -6.09 -5.76 -3.52
N MET A 49 -5.05 -6.56 -3.76
CA MET A 49 -5.19 -7.96 -4.20
C MET A 49 -5.90 -8.83 -3.15
N ILE A 50 -5.57 -8.70 -1.86
CA ILE A 50 -6.32 -9.40 -0.78
C ILE A 50 -7.79 -9.00 -0.80
N SER A 51 -8.08 -7.72 -0.98
CA SER A 51 -9.45 -7.21 -1.04
C SER A 51 -10.20 -7.77 -2.24
N GLY A 52 -9.57 -7.82 -3.40
CA GLY A 52 -10.12 -8.41 -4.61
C GLY A 52 -10.39 -9.91 -4.48
N ALA A 53 -9.40 -10.67 -3.97
CA ALA A 53 -9.52 -12.10 -3.71
C ALA A 53 -10.72 -12.44 -2.82
N LEU A 54 -11.01 -11.60 -1.82
CA LEU A 54 -12.06 -11.86 -0.83
C LEU A 54 -13.44 -11.30 -1.22
N MET A 55 -13.50 -10.29 -2.09
CA MET A 55 -14.74 -9.56 -2.33
C MET A 55 -15.25 -9.58 -3.77
N ALA A 56 -14.37 -9.65 -4.76
CA ALA A 56 -14.76 -9.44 -6.17
C ALA A 56 -15.73 -10.52 -6.71
N GLY A 57 -15.53 -11.77 -6.35
CA GLY A 57 -16.38 -12.89 -6.79
C GLY A 57 -17.69 -13.10 -6.00
N ARG A 58 -17.95 -12.27 -4.97
CA ARG A 58 -19.17 -12.40 -4.16
C ARG A 58 -20.39 -11.92 -4.92
N THR A 59 -21.57 -12.39 -4.51
CA THR A 59 -22.86 -11.86 -5.02
C THR A 59 -22.97 -10.37 -4.76
N PRO A 60 -23.36 -9.58 -5.77
CA PRO A 60 -23.56 -8.15 -5.61
C PRO A 60 -24.60 -7.84 -4.54
N ASP A 61 -24.26 -6.92 -3.65
CA ASP A 61 -25.15 -6.45 -2.59
C ASP A 61 -24.93 -4.94 -2.42
N LEU A 62 -25.82 -4.17 -3.02
CA LEU A 62 -25.75 -2.70 -3.02
C LEU A 62 -25.81 -2.15 -1.59
N GLN A 63 -26.74 -2.65 -0.78
CA GLN A 63 -26.97 -2.15 0.58
C GLN A 63 -25.75 -2.39 1.47
N LYS A 64 -25.13 -3.56 1.37
CA LYS A 64 -23.91 -3.90 2.10
C LYS A 64 -22.70 -3.09 1.62
N SER A 65 -22.60 -2.83 0.33
CA SER A 65 -21.53 -2.01 -0.25
C SER A 65 -21.66 -0.55 0.17
N LEU A 66 -22.87 0.03 0.15
CA LEU A 66 -23.13 1.37 0.63
C LEU A 66 -22.87 1.51 2.13
N ARG A 67 -23.28 0.54 2.96
CA ARG A 67 -22.94 0.53 4.39
C ARG A 67 -21.42 0.55 4.62
N ARG A 68 -20.66 -0.21 3.84
CA ARG A 68 -19.19 -0.18 3.89
C ARG A 68 -18.66 1.17 3.47
N PHE A 69 -19.13 1.68 2.32
CA PHE A 69 -18.72 2.98 1.82
C PHE A 69 -18.90 4.08 2.88
N PHE A 70 -20.10 4.23 3.44
CA PHE A 70 -20.38 5.25 4.45
C PHE A 70 -19.58 5.04 5.73
N LYS A 71 -19.38 3.79 6.16
CA LYS A 71 -18.50 3.50 7.30
C LYS A 71 -17.06 3.97 7.06
N TYR A 72 -16.48 3.64 5.91
CA TYR A 72 -15.11 4.04 5.60
C TYR A 72 -15.00 5.52 5.26
N LEU A 73 -16.05 6.12 4.69
CA LEU A 73 -16.13 7.57 4.49
C LEU A 73 -16.06 8.32 5.84
N ALA A 74 -16.86 7.91 6.82
CA ALA A 74 -16.82 8.52 8.16
C ALA A 74 -15.44 8.38 8.81
N ILE A 75 -14.80 7.20 8.67
CA ILE A 75 -13.42 6.98 9.15
C ILE A 75 -12.45 7.90 8.42
N THR A 76 -12.57 8.02 7.10
CA THR A 76 -11.69 8.88 6.29
C THR A 76 -11.83 10.32 6.69
N VAL A 77 -13.05 10.84 6.80
CA VAL A 77 -13.32 12.23 7.22
C VAL A 77 -12.74 12.49 8.61
N PHE A 78 -12.99 11.59 9.57
CA PHE A 78 -12.44 11.73 10.93
C PHE A 78 -10.91 11.84 10.90
N TRP A 79 -10.23 10.97 10.18
CA TRP A 79 -8.78 10.97 10.13
C TRP A 79 -8.20 12.11 9.29
N CYS A 80 -8.92 12.59 8.27
CA CYS A 80 -8.54 13.81 7.55
C CYS A 80 -8.56 15.03 8.48
N VAL A 81 -9.63 15.18 9.25
CA VAL A 81 -9.73 16.25 10.24
C VAL A 81 -8.66 16.11 11.32
N PHE A 82 -8.46 14.91 11.86
CA PHE A 82 -7.40 14.64 12.84
C PHE A 82 -6.02 15.05 12.32
N TYR A 83 -5.64 14.58 11.10
CA TYR A 83 -4.33 14.90 10.53
C TYR A 83 -4.21 16.36 10.08
N TRP A 84 -5.32 17.03 9.76
CA TRP A 84 -5.32 18.46 9.52
C TRP A 84 -5.00 19.23 10.81
N ILE A 85 -5.68 18.90 11.94
CA ILE A 85 -5.42 19.47 13.27
C ILE A 85 -3.97 19.16 13.69
N TRP A 86 -3.55 17.89 13.57
CA TRP A 86 -2.20 17.45 13.88
C TRP A 86 -1.14 18.20 13.06
N GLY A 87 -1.37 18.34 11.77
CA GLY A 87 -0.50 19.09 10.86
C GLY A 87 -0.40 20.55 11.22
N ARG A 88 -1.52 21.18 11.55
CA ARG A 88 -1.58 22.61 11.90
C ARG A 88 -0.89 22.89 13.23
N PHE A 89 -1.21 22.16 14.28
CA PHE A 89 -0.78 22.47 15.63
C PHE A 89 0.55 21.82 16.03
N TYR A 90 0.79 20.59 15.61
CA TYR A 90 2.01 19.87 15.96
C TYR A 90 3.11 20.03 14.91
N LEU A 91 2.81 19.82 13.64
CA LEU A 91 3.82 19.93 12.57
C LEU A 91 4.00 21.37 12.06
N GLN A 92 3.22 22.33 12.54
CA GLN A 92 3.26 23.76 12.18
C GLN A 92 3.15 23.99 10.66
N LYS A 93 2.38 23.16 9.96
CA LYS A 93 2.13 23.32 8.53
C LYS A 93 1.07 24.39 8.30
N SER A 94 1.28 25.20 7.27
CA SER A 94 0.27 26.15 6.80
C SER A 94 -0.76 25.41 5.96
N TYR A 95 -1.80 24.87 6.58
CA TYR A 95 -2.96 24.30 5.88
C TYR A 95 -4.10 25.29 5.90
N ASP A 96 -4.68 25.56 4.73
CA ASP A 96 -5.96 26.24 4.62
C ASP A 96 -7.13 25.25 4.75
N PHE A 97 -8.31 25.75 5.07
CA PHE A 97 -9.51 24.92 5.13
C PHE A 97 -9.83 24.27 3.77
N HIS A 98 -9.49 24.95 2.67
CA HIS A 98 -9.62 24.43 1.32
C HIS A 98 -8.77 23.16 1.10
N ASP A 99 -7.59 23.06 1.71
CA ASP A 99 -6.71 21.89 1.62
C ASP A 99 -7.37 20.63 2.19
N LEU A 100 -8.25 20.78 3.18
CA LEU A 100 -9.00 19.66 3.75
C LEU A 100 -9.89 18.96 2.69
N LEU A 101 -10.35 19.70 1.69
CA LEU A 101 -11.25 19.20 0.66
C LEU A 101 -10.52 18.77 -0.63
N THR A 102 -9.33 19.31 -0.87
CA THR A 102 -8.65 19.17 -2.18
C THR A 102 -7.44 18.23 -2.15
N VAL A 103 -6.79 18.07 -1.00
CA VAL A 103 -5.61 17.21 -0.86
C VAL A 103 -5.71 16.31 0.36
N PRO A 104 -5.14 15.09 0.32
CA PRO A 104 -5.04 14.26 1.51
C PRO A 104 -4.21 14.97 2.59
N THR A 105 -4.81 15.28 3.73
CA THR A 105 -4.15 15.99 4.85
C THR A 105 -2.93 15.25 5.43
N SER A 106 -2.82 13.97 5.14
CA SER A 106 -1.61 13.18 5.34
C SER A 106 -1.40 12.26 4.14
N LYS A 107 -0.15 12.18 3.65
CA LYS A 107 0.18 11.46 2.40
C LYS A 107 -0.32 10.02 2.35
N HIS A 108 -0.33 9.29 3.47
CA HIS A 108 -0.78 7.90 3.48
C HIS A 108 -2.30 7.74 3.31
N LEU A 109 -3.11 8.77 3.61
CA LEU A 109 -4.58 8.68 3.55
C LEU A 109 -5.12 8.49 2.12
N TRP A 110 -4.32 8.75 1.07
CA TRP A 110 -4.74 8.54 -0.32
C TRP A 110 -5.30 7.11 -0.56
N TYR A 111 -4.78 6.11 0.16
CA TYR A 111 -5.27 4.74 0.07
C TYR A 111 -6.74 4.60 0.48
N LEU A 112 -7.19 5.37 1.47
CA LEU A 112 -8.59 5.38 1.89
C LEU A 112 -9.50 5.91 0.77
N TYR A 113 -9.07 6.95 0.05
CA TYR A 113 -9.83 7.48 -1.09
C TYR A 113 -9.94 6.44 -2.21
N ALA A 114 -8.85 5.76 -2.54
CA ALA A 114 -8.87 4.69 -3.54
C ALA A 114 -9.77 3.51 -3.09
N LEU A 115 -9.76 3.18 -1.79
CA LEU A 115 -10.62 2.14 -1.23
C LEU A 115 -12.10 2.53 -1.26
N LEU A 116 -12.42 3.80 -0.98
CA LEU A 116 -13.79 4.33 -1.06
C LEU A 116 -14.33 4.22 -2.49
N ALA A 117 -13.55 4.59 -3.50
CA ALA A 117 -13.94 4.46 -4.90
C ALA A 117 -14.26 2.99 -5.26
N ILE A 118 -13.43 2.05 -4.79
CA ILE A 118 -13.67 0.61 -5.01
C ILE A 118 -14.95 0.14 -4.28
N TYR A 119 -15.19 0.56 -3.03
CA TYR A 119 -16.38 0.17 -2.28
C TYR A 119 -17.67 0.72 -2.91
N LEU A 120 -17.64 1.94 -3.44
CA LEU A 120 -18.77 2.53 -4.15
C LEU A 120 -19.07 1.75 -5.44
N ALA A 121 -18.04 1.40 -6.20
CA ALA A 121 -18.17 0.65 -7.45
C ALA A 121 -18.32 -0.88 -7.22
N LEU A 122 -18.17 -1.38 -5.98
CA LEU A 122 -18.08 -2.81 -5.69
C LEU A 122 -19.23 -3.65 -6.25
N PRO A 123 -20.52 -3.27 -6.16
CA PRO A 123 -21.60 -4.06 -6.72
C PRO A 123 -21.49 -4.21 -8.24
N LEU A 124 -21.08 -3.15 -8.94
CA LEU A 124 -20.88 -3.17 -10.40
C LEU A 124 -19.69 -4.07 -10.76
N ILE A 125 -18.58 -3.97 -10.03
CA ILE A 125 -17.39 -4.81 -10.20
C ILE A 125 -17.76 -6.29 -10.00
N GLN A 126 -18.55 -6.60 -8.96
CA GLN A 126 -19.00 -7.96 -8.67
C GLN A 126 -19.89 -8.51 -9.79
N THR A 127 -20.85 -7.71 -10.28
CA THR A 127 -21.71 -8.08 -11.42
C THR A 127 -20.89 -8.35 -12.66
N LEU A 128 -19.95 -7.45 -12.98
CA LEU A 128 -19.06 -7.58 -14.12
C LEU A 128 -18.23 -8.86 -14.04
N ILE A 129 -17.51 -9.09 -12.94
CA ILE A 129 -16.62 -10.24 -12.78
C ILE A 129 -17.39 -11.57 -12.85
N ARG A 130 -18.59 -11.64 -12.29
CA ARG A 130 -19.43 -12.85 -12.35
C ARG A 130 -20.05 -13.13 -13.73
N GLY A 131 -20.24 -12.08 -14.53
CA GLY A 131 -20.77 -12.19 -15.90
C GLY A 131 -19.71 -12.41 -16.96
N LEU A 132 -18.43 -12.17 -16.67
CA LEU A 132 -17.36 -12.35 -17.63
C LEU A 132 -16.93 -13.81 -17.77
N SER A 133 -16.75 -14.24 -19.03
CA SER A 133 -16.03 -15.49 -19.32
C SER A 133 -14.53 -15.33 -18.97
N ASP A 134 -13.82 -16.45 -18.83
CA ASP A 134 -12.38 -16.44 -18.58
C ASP A 134 -11.60 -15.70 -19.67
N LYS A 135 -12.02 -15.80 -20.93
CA LYS A 135 -11.42 -15.05 -22.05
C LYS A 135 -11.58 -13.55 -21.87
N MET A 136 -12.78 -13.09 -21.51
CA MET A 136 -13.05 -11.66 -21.30
C MET A 136 -12.34 -11.13 -20.05
N LEU A 137 -12.20 -11.94 -19.01
CA LEU A 137 -11.43 -11.54 -17.81
C LEU A 137 -9.94 -11.42 -18.12
N ASN A 138 -9.38 -12.32 -18.95
CA ASN A 138 -8.01 -12.18 -19.45
C ASN A 138 -7.84 -10.92 -20.30
N TYR A 139 -8.79 -10.64 -21.18
CA TYR A 139 -8.79 -9.42 -22.00
C TYR A 139 -8.80 -8.16 -21.13
N LEU A 140 -9.62 -8.14 -20.07
CA LEU A 140 -9.64 -7.04 -19.10
C LEU A 140 -8.29 -6.86 -18.41
N LEU A 141 -7.60 -7.95 -18.01
CA LEU A 141 -6.27 -7.88 -17.43
C LEU A 141 -5.20 -7.42 -18.43
N ILE A 142 -5.32 -7.80 -19.71
CA ILE A 142 -4.44 -7.32 -20.78
C ILE A 142 -4.64 -5.82 -20.98
N LEU A 143 -5.87 -5.34 -21.04
CA LEU A 143 -6.18 -3.90 -21.15
C LEU A 143 -5.62 -3.13 -19.94
N PHE A 144 -5.77 -3.69 -18.75
CA PHE A 144 -5.14 -3.12 -17.54
C PHE A 144 -3.62 -3.07 -17.69
N GLY A 145 -2.98 -4.16 -18.12
CA GLY A 145 -1.55 -4.21 -18.37
C GLY A 145 -1.08 -3.16 -19.37
N ILE A 146 -1.77 -3.05 -20.52
CA ILE A 146 -1.47 -2.04 -21.55
C ILE A 146 -1.60 -0.63 -20.98
N SER A 147 -2.68 -0.34 -20.26
CA SER A 147 -2.90 0.97 -19.64
C SER A 147 -1.81 1.35 -18.65
N VAL A 148 -1.48 0.43 -17.73
CA VAL A 148 -0.48 0.67 -16.68
C VAL A 148 0.91 0.79 -17.29
N PHE A 149 1.27 -0.13 -18.19
CA PHE A 149 2.56 -0.15 -18.85
C PHE A 149 2.74 1.02 -19.81
N GLY A 150 1.73 1.27 -20.65
CA GLY A 150 1.73 2.39 -21.61
C GLY A 150 1.85 3.73 -20.89
N GLY A 151 1.02 3.97 -19.88
CA GLY A 151 1.09 5.20 -19.09
C GLY A 151 2.45 5.38 -18.40
N TYR A 152 3.02 4.30 -17.83
CA TYR A 152 4.33 4.35 -17.22
C TYR A 152 5.45 4.66 -18.23
N LEU A 153 5.41 4.01 -19.40
CA LEU A 153 6.40 4.23 -20.45
C LEU A 153 6.39 5.67 -20.97
N LEU A 154 5.20 6.23 -21.14
CA LEU A 154 5.03 7.61 -21.60
C LEU A 154 5.51 8.63 -20.56
N ASP A 155 5.22 8.41 -19.28
CA ASP A 155 5.80 9.21 -18.19
C ASP A 155 7.33 9.09 -18.17
N PHE A 156 7.87 7.91 -18.49
CA PHE A 156 9.31 7.66 -18.52
C PHE A 156 10.03 8.39 -19.67
N ILE A 157 9.38 8.43 -20.85
CA ILE A 157 9.92 9.11 -22.06
C ILE A 157 9.64 10.62 -22.04
N PHE A 158 8.94 11.13 -21.00
CA PHE A 158 8.57 12.54 -20.89
C PHE A 158 7.69 13.07 -22.04
N VAL A 159 6.86 12.23 -22.62
CA VAL A 159 5.85 12.67 -23.60
C VAL A 159 4.56 12.98 -22.85
N PRO A 160 4.20 14.26 -22.64
CA PRO A 160 2.93 14.62 -22.03
C PRO A 160 1.82 14.27 -23.01
N ILE A 161 1.07 13.19 -22.72
CA ILE A 161 -0.12 12.88 -23.50
C ILE A 161 -1.27 13.76 -23.02
N GLN A 162 -1.70 14.66 -23.86
CA GLN A 162 -2.84 15.53 -23.62
C GLN A 162 -4.20 14.87 -23.98
N TYR A 163 -4.19 13.67 -24.53
CA TYR A 163 -5.42 12.95 -24.90
C TYR A 163 -5.86 12.03 -23.76
N PRO A 164 -7.13 12.04 -23.39
CA PRO A 164 -7.68 11.13 -22.38
C PRO A 164 -7.80 9.70 -22.94
N ILE A 165 -6.68 9.04 -23.23
CA ILE A 165 -6.64 7.61 -23.54
C ILE A 165 -6.91 6.76 -22.28
N ALA A 166 -7.26 7.41 -21.21
CA ALA A 166 -7.42 6.86 -19.88
C ALA A 166 -8.73 6.08 -19.68
N LEU A 167 -9.03 5.09 -20.53
CA LEU A 167 -10.21 4.24 -20.30
C LEU A 167 -10.08 3.42 -19.00
N ILE A 168 -8.86 3.14 -18.54
CA ILE A 168 -8.59 2.33 -17.32
C ILE A 168 -7.33 2.85 -16.59
N ALA A 169 -6.56 3.76 -17.18
CA ALA A 169 -5.19 4.07 -16.83
C ALA A 169 -5.01 4.74 -15.46
N GLU A 170 -5.96 5.50 -14.97
CA GLU A 170 -5.79 6.22 -13.71
C GLU A 170 -6.14 5.37 -12.49
N ASN A 171 -6.87 4.26 -12.65
CA ASN A 171 -7.26 3.41 -11.54
C ASN A 171 -6.46 2.10 -11.49
N GLN A 172 -5.13 2.21 -11.40
CA GLN A 172 -4.23 1.07 -11.19
C GLN A 172 -4.63 0.20 -9.99
N TYR A 173 -5.32 0.76 -9.01
CA TYR A 173 -5.74 0.05 -7.80
C TYR A 173 -6.91 -0.90 -8.07
N LEU A 174 -7.81 -0.55 -8.98
CA LEU A 174 -8.85 -1.46 -9.47
C LEU A 174 -8.22 -2.66 -10.20
N GLY A 175 -7.16 -2.41 -10.97
CA GLY A 175 -6.42 -3.47 -11.64
C GLY A 175 -5.77 -4.45 -10.65
N PHE A 176 -5.13 -3.98 -9.59
CA PHE A 176 -4.63 -4.84 -8.53
C PHE A 176 -5.75 -5.60 -7.82
N PHE A 177 -6.90 -4.97 -7.62
CA PHE A 177 -8.06 -5.62 -7.03
C PHE A 177 -8.53 -6.80 -7.89
N ILE A 178 -8.68 -6.61 -9.21
CA ILE A 178 -9.09 -7.65 -10.16
C ILE A 178 -7.98 -8.73 -10.29
N LEU A 179 -6.72 -8.31 -10.38
CA LEU A 179 -5.58 -9.22 -10.43
C LEU A 179 -5.56 -10.16 -9.20
N GLY A 180 -5.81 -9.61 -8.02
CA GLY A 180 -5.89 -10.40 -6.80
C GLY A 180 -7.02 -11.45 -6.82
N TYR A 181 -8.17 -11.11 -7.39
CA TYR A 181 -9.25 -12.07 -7.63
C TYR A 181 -8.79 -13.21 -8.54
N VAL A 182 -8.18 -12.89 -9.68
CA VAL A 182 -7.73 -13.88 -10.67
C VAL A 182 -6.64 -14.79 -10.08
N LEU A 183 -5.62 -14.22 -9.45
CA LEU A 183 -4.51 -14.99 -8.86
C LEU A 183 -4.97 -15.91 -7.71
N TYR A 184 -6.05 -15.54 -7.02
CA TYR A 184 -6.60 -16.34 -5.92
C TYR A 184 -7.51 -17.49 -6.38
N HIS A 185 -8.30 -17.28 -7.45
CA HIS A 185 -9.32 -18.23 -7.90
C HIS A 185 -8.89 -19.12 -9.07
N ARG A 186 -7.74 -18.83 -9.69
CA ARG A 186 -7.20 -19.62 -10.79
C ARG A 186 -5.88 -20.26 -10.41
N GLU A 187 -5.66 -21.46 -10.91
CA GLU A 187 -4.35 -22.09 -10.86
C GLU A 187 -3.44 -21.40 -11.89
N ILE A 188 -2.37 -20.79 -11.41
CA ILE A 188 -1.36 -20.16 -12.25
C ILE A 188 -0.19 -21.14 -12.39
N PRO A 189 0.10 -21.66 -13.63
CA PRO A 189 1.10 -22.69 -13.86
C PRO A 189 2.53 -22.12 -13.84
N ILE A 190 2.90 -21.39 -12.79
CA ILE A 190 4.25 -20.88 -12.56
C ILE A 190 4.80 -21.46 -11.26
N ARG A 191 6.04 -21.92 -11.26
CA ARG A 191 6.68 -22.47 -10.06
C ARG A 191 6.98 -21.38 -9.03
N THR A 192 6.86 -21.72 -7.75
CA THR A 192 7.15 -20.77 -6.66
C THR A 192 8.59 -20.25 -6.71
N GLY A 193 9.57 -21.11 -7.08
CA GLY A 193 10.95 -20.67 -7.29
C GLY A 193 11.09 -19.63 -8.40
N THR A 194 10.38 -19.80 -9.53
CA THR A 194 10.36 -18.82 -10.62
C THR A 194 9.76 -17.49 -10.13
N CYS A 195 8.68 -17.52 -9.33
CA CYS A 195 8.13 -16.32 -8.71
C CYS A 195 9.17 -15.63 -7.81
N GLY A 196 9.97 -16.42 -7.04
CA GLY A 196 11.06 -15.88 -6.21
C GLY A 196 12.13 -15.17 -7.03
N ILE A 197 12.57 -15.79 -8.14
CA ILE A 197 13.55 -15.19 -9.05
C ILE A 197 13.01 -13.89 -9.67
N LEU A 198 11.79 -13.92 -10.21
CA LEU A 198 11.16 -12.74 -10.83
C LEU A 198 10.95 -11.62 -9.83
N PHE A 199 10.53 -11.94 -8.60
CA PHE A 199 10.41 -10.96 -7.52
C PHE A 199 11.75 -10.28 -7.23
N THR A 200 12.80 -11.09 -7.00
CA THR A 200 14.14 -10.57 -6.66
C THR A 200 14.71 -9.72 -7.78
N LEU A 201 14.65 -10.20 -9.04
CA LEU A 201 15.11 -9.43 -10.20
C LEU A 201 14.35 -8.12 -10.36
N SER A 202 13.02 -8.14 -10.20
CA SER A 202 12.21 -6.91 -10.28
C SER A 202 12.61 -5.90 -9.21
N VAL A 203 12.78 -6.32 -7.97
CA VAL A 203 13.20 -5.45 -6.86
C VAL A 203 14.60 -4.88 -7.12
N LEU A 204 15.55 -5.71 -7.57
CA LEU A 204 16.90 -5.26 -7.89
C LEU A 204 16.92 -4.25 -9.05
N LEU A 205 16.19 -4.50 -10.12
CA LEU A 205 16.11 -3.59 -11.27
C LEU A 205 15.47 -2.24 -10.88
N VAL A 206 14.42 -2.25 -10.06
CA VAL A 206 13.82 -1.02 -9.52
C VAL A 206 14.82 -0.26 -8.65
N THR A 207 15.57 -0.97 -7.80
CA THR A 207 16.59 -0.35 -6.94
C THR A 207 17.71 0.26 -7.75
N VAL A 208 18.30 -0.51 -8.68
CA VAL A 208 19.40 -0.04 -9.54
C VAL A 208 18.95 1.16 -10.37
N GLY A 209 17.78 1.11 -10.99
CA GLY A 209 17.24 2.22 -11.77
C GLY A 209 17.03 3.47 -10.91
N THR A 210 16.51 3.32 -9.69
CA THR A 210 16.32 4.43 -8.74
C THR A 210 17.67 5.05 -8.34
N CYS A 211 18.63 4.24 -7.95
CA CYS A 211 19.97 4.69 -7.58
C CYS A 211 20.67 5.38 -8.75
N TRP A 212 20.68 4.75 -9.92
CA TRP A 212 21.29 5.32 -11.13
C TRP A 212 20.71 6.71 -11.45
N LYS A 213 19.39 6.83 -11.51
CA LYS A 213 18.75 8.11 -11.86
C LYS A 213 18.98 9.16 -10.77
N SER A 214 18.95 8.78 -9.51
CA SER A 214 19.15 9.70 -8.40
C SER A 214 20.59 10.18 -8.31
N PHE A 215 21.57 9.31 -8.50
CA PHE A 215 22.99 9.66 -8.49
C PHE A 215 23.36 10.55 -9.70
N ALA A 216 22.84 10.22 -10.89
CA ALA A 216 23.05 11.02 -12.09
C ALA A 216 22.51 12.46 -11.98
N HIS A 217 21.45 12.68 -11.18
CA HIS A 217 20.86 14.02 -11.00
C HIS A 217 21.21 14.67 -9.66
N ASN A 218 22.05 14.03 -8.86
CA ASN A 218 22.37 14.45 -7.49
C ASN A 218 21.13 14.84 -6.67
N ALA A 219 20.03 14.08 -6.83
CA ALA A 219 18.75 14.32 -6.16
C ALA A 219 17.89 13.06 -6.17
N HIS A 220 17.10 12.84 -5.12
CA HIS A 220 16.18 11.70 -5.09
C HIS A 220 15.19 11.74 -6.25
N LYS A 221 15.10 10.64 -7.00
CA LYS A 221 14.14 10.41 -8.10
C LYS A 221 13.35 9.16 -7.82
N ASP A 222 12.03 9.30 -7.70
CA ASP A 222 11.11 8.23 -7.30
C ASP A 222 10.33 7.59 -8.47
N VAL A 223 10.70 7.91 -9.72
CA VAL A 223 9.98 7.45 -10.92
C VAL A 223 9.84 5.92 -10.99
N TYR A 224 10.83 5.18 -10.50
CA TYR A 224 10.78 3.71 -10.49
C TYR A 224 9.94 3.15 -9.33
N PHE A 225 9.59 3.95 -8.33
CA PHE A 225 8.74 3.57 -7.20
C PHE A 225 7.24 3.74 -7.45
N GLN A 226 6.86 4.14 -8.64
CA GLN A 226 5.44 4.29 -8.99
C GLN A 226 4.76 2.92 -9.10
N TYR A 227 3.52 2.81 -8.60
CA TYR A 227 2.74 1.55 -8.65
C TYR A 227 2.35 1.15 -10.08
N ARG A 228 2.52 2.04 -11.06
CA ARG A 228 2.39 1.75 -12.49
C ARG A 228 3.63 1.09 -13.10
N ASN A 229 4.75 1.03 -12.37
CA ASN A 229 5.96 0.37 -12.84
C ASN A 229 5.70 -1.12 -13.04
N PRO A 230 5.89 -1.66 -14.27
CA PRO A 230 5.63 -3.07 -14.58
C PRO A 230 6.40 -4.04 -13.70
N LEU A 231 7.64 -3.68 -13.33
CA LEU A 231 8.46 -4.50 -12.44
C LEU A 231 7.84 -4.60 -11.04
N LEU A 232 7.24 -3.51 -10.53
CA LEU A 232 6.53 -3.55 -9.24
C LEU A 232 5.22 -4.34 -9.33
N VAL A 233 4.51 -4.26 -10.45
CA VAL A 233 3.30 -5.08 -10.69
C VAL A 233 3.69 -6.56 -10.71
N LEU A 234 4.76 -6.92 -11.42
CA LEU A 234 5.27 -8.30 -11.48
C LEU A 234 5.74 -8.78 -10.10
N ALA A 235 6.52 -7.96 -9.39
CA ALA A 235 6.98 -8.29 -8.03
C ALA A 235 5.80 -8.52 -7.08
N ALA A 236 4.77 -7.68 -7.13
CA ALA A 236 3.58 -7.81 -6.30
C ALA A 236 2.78 -9.09 -6.63
N ALA A 237 2.60 -9.40 -7.91
CA ALA A 237 1.94 -10.64 -8.35
C ALA A 237 2.71 -11.88 -7.89
N CYS A 238 4.03 -11.91 -8.08
CA CYS A 238 4.89 -13.00 -7.65
C CYS A 238 4.87 -13.16 -6.12
N ALA A 239 5.01 -12.08 -5.36
CA ALA A 239 4.93 -12.11 -3.90
C ALA A 239 3.57 -12.60 -3.42
N PHE A 240 2.48 -12.18 -4.06
CA PHE A 240 1.12 -12.63 -3.72
C PHE A 240 0.98 -14.14 -3.96
N LEU A 241 1.46 -14.69 -5.08
CA LEU A 241 1.46 -16.13 -5.37
C LEU A 241 2.31 -16.92 -4.38
N ILE A 242 3.52 -16.45 -4.05
CA ILE A 242 4.37 -17.06 -3.03
C ILE A 242 3.62 -17.16 -1.70
N LEU A 243 3.03 -16.04 -1.25
CA LEU A 243 2.32 -15.96 0.02
C LEU A 243 1.03 -16.80 0.05
N LEU A 244 0.36 -16.99 -1.10
CA LEU A 244 -0.79 -17.90 -1.23
C LEU A 244 -0.41 -19.37 -1.04
N ARG A 245 0.79 -19.74 -1.50
CA ARG A 245 1.28 -21.12 -1.51
C ARG A 245 2.04 -21.52 -0.25
N LEU A 246 2.20 -20.61 0.70
CA LEU A 246 2.81 -20.96 1.98
C LEU A 246 2.00 -22.07 2.68
N PRO A 247 2.67 -23.08 3.26
CA PRO A 247 2.00 -24.18 3.95
C PRO A 247 1.11 -23.64 5.07
N LYS A 248 -0.13 -24.12 5.09
CA LYS A 248 -1.08 -23.81 6.16
C LYS A 248 -0.90 -24.86 7.26
N GLY A 249 -0.59 -24.45 8.48
CA GLY A 249 -0.72 -25.36 9.63
C GLY A 249 0.53 -25.68 10.44
N SER A 250 1.69 -25.13 10.11
CA SER A 250 2.95 -25.41 10.87
C SER A 250 3.39 -24.26 11.78
N ILE A 251 2.52 -23.30 12.05
CA ILE A 251 2.88 -22.14 12.87
C ILE A 251 2.57 -22.46 14.34
N PRO A 252 3.55 -22.33 15.26
CA PRO A 252 3.30 -22.48 16.70
C PRO A 252 2.13 -21.60 17.15
N ARG A 253 1.32 -22.07 18.12
CA ARG A 253 0.11 -21.37 18.59
C ARG A 253 0.38 -19.92 19.04
N ALA A 254 1.57 -19.63 19.59
CA ALA A 254 1.95 -18.28 19.98
C ALA A 254 2.06 -17.35 18.76
N TRP A 255 2.70 -17.82 17.68
CA TRP A 255 2.81 -17.07 16.42
C TRP A 255 1.47 -16.92 15.73
N GLU A 256 0.59 -17.94 15.78
CA GLU A 256 -0.75 -17.83 15.22
C GLU A 256 -1.57 -16.73 15.93
N LYS A 257 -1.50 -16.69 17.28
CA LYS A 257 -2.14 -15.62 18.07
C LYS A 257 -1.61 -14.24 17.70
N PHE A 258 -0.28 -14.10 17.60
CA PHE A 258 0.37 -12.85 17.21
C PHE A 258 -0.05 -12.42 15.80
N VAL A 259 0.04 -13.32 14.81
CA VAL A 259 -0.36 -13.03 13.41
C VAL A 259 -1.82 -12.62 13.32
N ARG A 260 -2.71 -13.29 14.06
CA ARG A 260 -4.14 -12.95 14.11
C ARG A 260 -4.35 -11.57 14.74
N HIS A 261 -3.70 -11.29 15.88
CA HIS A 261 -3.76 -10.01 16.57
C HIS A 261 -3.35 -8.86 15.64
N VAL A 262 -2.17 -8.97 15.00
CA VAL A 262 -1.66 -7.95 14.08
C VAL A 262 -2.55 -7.83 12.84
N ALA A 263 -3.04 -8.94 12.29
CA ALA A 263 -3.95 -8.92 11.14
C ALA A 263 -5.27 -8.18 11.46
N ASP A 264 -5.79 -8.35 12.68
CA ASP A 264 -6.99 -7.65 13.16
C ASP A 264 -6.73 -6.17 13.46
N ASN A 265 -5.49 -5.82 13.81
CA ASN A 265 -5.06 -4.44 14.08
C ASN A 265 -4.53 -3.72 12.82
N SER A 266 -4.27 -4.43 11.72
CA SER A 266 -3.53 -3.92 10.56
C SER A 266 -4.07 -2.61 9.98
N PHE A 267 -5.38 -2.44 9.94
CA PHE A 267 -6.00 -1.19 9.48
C PHE A 267 -5.74 -0.02 10.46
N GLY A 268 -5.83 -0.27 11.76
CA GLY A 268 -5.52 0.73 12.77
C GLY A 268 -4.03 1.10 12.77
N ILE A 269 -3.14 0.10 12.68
CA ILE A 269 -1.69 0.31 12.56
C ILE A 269 -1.39 1.17 11.34
N TYR A 270 -2.02 0.85 10.17
CA TYR A 270 -1.91 1.66 8.97
C TYR A 270 -2.31 3.13 9.21
N ILE A 271 -3.31 3.39 10.01
CA ILE A 271 -3.74 4.76 10.29
C ILE A 271 -2.79 5.46 11.27
N PHE A 272 -2.43 4.80 12.39
CA PHE A 272 -1.65 5.41 13.45
C PHE A 272 -0.15 5.57 13.14
N HIS A 273 0.42 4.75 12.24
CA HIS A 273 1.87 4.76 12.02
C HIS A 273 2.42 6.13 11.62
N ALA A 274 1.65 6.93 10.88
CA ALA A 274 2.10 8.25 10.43
C ALA A 274 2.18 9.28 11.57
N VAL A 275 1.42 9.10 12.66
CA VAL A 275 1.57 9.91 13.88
C VAL A 275 2.97 9.70 14.44
N PHE A 276 3.33 8.43 14.71
CA PHE A 276 4.63 8.08 15.29
C PHE A 276 5.78 8.37 14.34
N LEU A 277 5.60 8.13 13.04
CA LEU A 277 6.59 8.51 12.04
C LEU A 277 6.90 10.01 12.09
N ASN A 278 5.86 10.85 12.12
CA ASN A 278 6.04 12.30 12.17
C ASN A 278 6.68 12.77 13.49
N CYS A 279 6.32 12.15 14.62
CA CYS A 279 6.94 12.45 15.91
C CYS A 279 8.45 12.12 15.89
N ILE A 280 8.78 10.91 15.45
CA ILE A 280 10.17 10.45 15.43
C ILE A 280 11.01 11.27 14.44
N ASP A 281 10.48 11.54 13.25
CA ASP A 281 11.17 12.32 12.22
C ASP A 281 11.45 13.76 12.69
N ARG A 282 10.50 14.34 13.43
CA ARG A 282 10.66 15.70 13.99
C ARG A 282 11.68 15.78 15.12
N GLU A 283 11.65 14.81 16.04
CA GLU A 283 12.46 14.86 17.27
C GLU A 283 13.84 14.20 17.09
N ILE A 284 13.94 13.27 16.15
CA ILE A 284 15.16 12.50 15.87
C ILE A 284 15.50 12.67 14.40
N ASN A 285 16.63 13.27 14.08
CA ASN A 285 17.11 13.32 12.69
C ASN A 285 17.36 11.89 12.17
N MET A 286 16.30 11.22 11.66
CA MET A 286 16.36 9.82 11.23
C MET A 286 17.49 9.54 10.23
N PRO A 287 17.74 10.40 9.21
CA PRO A 287 18.87 10.22 8.28
C PRO A 287 20.25 10.33 8.92
N GLY A 288 20.37 10.89 10.12
CA GLY A 288 21.61 10.90 10.89
C GLY A 288 22.00 9.55 11.51
N VAL A 289 21.06 8.57 11.49
CA VAL A 289 21.33 7.19 11.94
C VAL A 289 21.63 6.33 10.70
N PRO A 290 22.70 5.50 10.67
CA PRO A 290 23.01 4.65 9.53
C PRO A 290 21.82 3.81 9.08
N ALA A 291 21.52 3.78 7.78
CA ALA A 291 20.28 3.21 7.23
C ALA A 291 20.10 1.71 7.56
N TRP A 292 21.19 0.93 7.58
CA TRP A 292 21.15 -0.50 7.88
C TRP A 292 20.59 -0.81 9.29
N PHE A 293 20.81 0.08 10.24
CA PHE A 293 20.31 -0.04 11.61
C PHE A 293 19.02 0.77 11.82
N GLY A 294 19.03 2.04 11.40
CA GLY A 294 17.95 2.99 11.64
C GLY A 294 16.63 2.55 11.01
N ILE A 295 16.66 2.04 9.78
CA ILE A 295 15.44 1.57 9.10
C ILE A 295 14.78 0.45 9.90
N VAL A 296 15.54 -0.56 10.35
CA VAL A 296 15.01 -1.68 11.13
C VAL A 296 14.46 -1.20 12.47
N LEU A 297 15.25 -0.36 13.18
CA LEU A 297 14.87 0.20 14.47
C LEU A 297 13.56 1.01 14.36
N PHE A 298 13.49 1.96 13.44
CA PHE A 298 12.33 2.84 13.31
C PHE A 298 11.08 2.10 12.86
N ILE A 299 11.21 1.11 11.95
CA ILE A 299 10.09 0.23 11.59
C ILE A 299 9.56 -0.49 12.82
N ALA A 300 10.44 -1.08 13.63
CA ALA A 300 10.05 -1.83 14.83
C ALA A 300 9.36 -0.92 15.86
N VAL A 301 9.94 0.24 16.16
CA VAL A 301 9.40 1.20 17.13
C VAL A 301 8.03 1.72 16.68
N ILE A 302 7.93 2.18 15.43
CA ILE A 302 6.66 2.70 14.87
C ILE A 302 5.59 1.62 14.85
N PHE A 303 5.95 0.39 14.46
CA PHE A 303 5.03 -0.74 14.45
C PHE A 303 4.49 -1.04 15.86
N VAL A 304 5.37 -1.16 16.86
CA VAL A 304 4.98 -1.46 18.25
C VAL A 304 4.10 -0.36 18.82
N LEU A 305 4.49 0.91 18.66
CA LEU A 305 3.71 2.04 19.16
C LEU A 305 2.33 2.11 18.50
N SER A 306 2.26 1.85 17.19
CA SER A 306 0.99 1.83 16.45
C SER A 306 0.09 0.68 16.92
N ASP A 307 0.62 -0.53 17.09
CA ASP A 307 -0.16 -1.69 17.56
C ASP A 307 -0.66 -1.51 18.99
N LEU A 308 0.17 -0.98 19.88
CA LEU A 308 -0.21 -0.64 21.25
C LEU A 308 -1.34 0.40 21.27
N SER A 309 -1.25 1.45 20.44
CA SER A 309 -2.28 2.49 20.35
C SER A 309 -3.61 1.92 19.87
N VAL A 310 -3.59 1.07 18.84
CA VAL A 310 -4.80 0.38 18.35
C VAL A 310 -5.40 -0.53 19.41
N THR A 311 -4.55 -1.27 20.12
CA THR A 311 -4.98 -2.20 21.16
C THR A 311 -5.62 -1.45 22.33
N LEU A 312 -5.01 -0.34 22.76
CA LEU A 312 -5.55 0.53 23.79
C LEU A 312 -6.89 1.13 23.36
N TYR A 313 -6.94 1.71 22.15
CA TYR A 313 -8.19 2.23 21.59
C TYR A 313 -9.32 1.20 21.62
N LYS A 314 -9.05 -0.04 21.17
CA LYS A 314 -10.04 -1.11 21.17
C LYS A 314 -10.50 -1.50 22.58
N ARG A 315 -9.59 -1.47 23.57
CA ARG A 315 -9.94 -1.74 25.00
C ARG A 315 -10.84 -0.64 25.55
N VAL A 316 -10.47 0.62 25.35
CA VAL A 316 -11.26 1.77 25.81
C VAL A 316 -12.63 1.80 25.13
N ALA A 317 -12.68 1.62 23.81
CA ALA A 317 -13.92 1.59 23.07
C ALA A 317 -14.89 0.48 23.56
N ARG A 318 -14.38 -0.70 23.93
CA ARG A 318 -15.17 -1.78 24.53
C ARG A 318 -15.64 -1.48 25.94
N ALA A 319 -14.88 -0.72 26.71
CA ALA A 319 -15.25 -0.35 28.08
C ALA A 319 -16.32 0.76 28.11
N VAL A 320 -16.24 1.71 27.16
CA VAL A 320 -17.16 2.87 27.07
C VAL A 320 -18.43 2.58 26.30
N LEU A 321 -18.36 1.69 25.30
CA LEU A 321 -19.52 1.27 24.49
C LEU A 321 -19.88 -0.18 24.86
N PRO A 322 -20.67 -0.41 25.94
CA PRO A 322 -21.16 -1.75 26.24
C PRO A 322 -22.00 -2.24 25.07
N SER A 323 -21.78 -3.48 24.69
CA SER A 323 -22.34 -4.17 23.54
C SER A 323 -23.88 -4.11 23.49
N HIS A 324 -24.43 -3.07 22.87
CA HIS A 324 -25.75 -3.12 22.26
C HIS A 324 -25.57 -3.44 20.77
N THR A 325 -25.30 -4.71 20.46
CA THR A 325 -25.66 -5.42 19.21
C THR A 325 -24.82 -6.70 19.14
N ARG A 326 -25.41 -7.78 19.60
CA ARG A 326 -25.09 -9.11 19.05
C ARG A 326 -25.93 -9.35 17.81
#